data_7d4c8c375b8bcfaca966c76132f924ef
#
_entry.id   7d4c8c375b8bcfaca966c76132f924ef
#
_cell.length_a   1.000
_cell.length_b   1.000
_cell.length_c   1.000
_cell.angle_alpha   90.00
_cell.angle_beta   90.00
_cell.angle_gamma   90.00
#
_symmetry.space_group_name_H-M   'P 1'
#
loop_
_entity.id
_entity.type
_entity.pdbx_description
1 polymer ?
#
loop_
_entity_poly.entity_id
_entity_poly.type
_entity_poly.pdbx_seq_one_letter_code
_entity_poly.pdbx_strand_id
1 'polypeptide(L)'
;MIGEPKTVARIVELVHLPVNHDPEALRQIYSMVSVACGYDNFIKQADGARLETAPPAGSGGSRVMFLRDRIVFQEERTDGTLEHFARKVEAVLKAALPKLGIPMIIGRTITQRLLLGVPGGESAADFLSRKAFRIEADDLEGFERAGQVVGLRLDFPMRQPQEAGHRIRIESFLREPGSLFLEDVATWKIPVQGANAMQITEELEQVD
;
A
#
# COMPACT_ATOMS: atom_id res chain seq x y z
N MET A 1 5.28 -17.99 19.30
CA MET A 1 4.66 -17.79 17.98
C MET A 1 4.53 -16.29 17.77
N ILE A 2 4.87 -15.76 16.60
CA ILE A 2 4.53 -14.39 16.19
C ILE A 2 3.01 -14.29 16.11
N GLY A 3 2.42 -13.19 16.58
CA GLY A 3 0.98 -12.98 16.53
C GLY A 3 0.44 -12.89 15.10
N GLU A 4 -0.88 -12.97 14.94
CA GLU A 4 -1.51 -12.79 13.61
C GLU A 4 -1.22 -11.38 13.08
N PRO A 5 -0.87 -11.24 11.78
CA PRO A 5 -0.64 -9.94 11.16
C PRO A 5 -1.90 -9.08 11.18
N LYS A 6 -1.75 -7.82 11.59
CA LYS A 6 -2.81 -6.82 11.51
C LYS A 6 -2.53 -5.85 10.38
N THR A 7 -3.40 -5.79 9.38
CA THR A 7 -3.25 -4.84 8.27
C THR A 7 -3.41 -3.39 8.74
N VAL A 8 -2.39 -2.58 8.47
CA VAL A 8 -2.39 -1.13 8.78
C VAL A 8 -2.81 -0.33 7.55
N ALA A 9 -2.29 -0.70 6.39
CA ALA A 9 -2.65 -0.05 5.13
C ALA A 9 -2.37 -0.96 3.92
N ARG A 10 -3.16 -0.76 2.86
CA ARG A 10 -2.92 -1.24 1.50
C ARG A 10 -2.95 -0.05 0.56
N ILE A 11 -1.95 0.05 -0.31
CA ILE A 11 -1.84 1.15 -1.27
C ILE A 11 -1.51 0.56 -2.63
N VAL A 12 -2.25 0.99 -3.66
CA VAL A 12 -1.93 0.70 -5.06
C VAL A 12 -1.71 2.03 -5.76
N GLU A 13 -0.55 2.21 -6.35
CA GLU A 13 -0.22 3.38 -7.17
C GLU A 13 0.00 2.94 -8.61
N LEU A 14 -0.75 3.53 -9.52
CA LEU A 14 -0.75 3.24 -10.96
C LEU A 14 -0.34 4.49 -11.72
N VAL A 15 0.86 4.49 -12.28
CA VAL A 15 1.42 5.61 -13.03
C VAL A 15 1.03 5.50 -14.50
N HIS A 16 0.55 6.60 -15.08
CA HIS A 16 0.21 6.72 -16.50
C HIS A 16 0.78 8.02 -17.10
N LEU A 17 0.68 8.17 -18.40
CA LEU A 17 1.05 9.44 -19.03
C LEU A 17 0.13 10.55 -18.53
N PRO A 18 0.66 11.78 -18.34
CA PRO A 18 -0.13 12.89 -17.83
C PRO A 18 -1.36 13.17 -18.69
N VAL A 19 -2.52 13.23 -18.04
CA VAL A 19 -3.80 13.59 -18.66
C VAL A 19 -4.45 14.75 -17.89
N ASN A 20 -5.19 15.59 -18.61
CA ASN A 20 -6.03 16.59 -17.97
C ASN A 20 -7.39 15.97 -17.70
N HIS A 21 -7.75 15.85 -16.44
CA HIS A 21 -9.01 15.27 -16.05
C HIS A 21 -10.17 16.23 -16.28
N ASP A 22 -11.14 15.81 -17.09
CA ASP A 22 -12.42 16.50 -17.17
C ASP A 22 -13.19 16.31 -15.86
N PRO A 23 -13.59 17.39 -15.16
CA PRO A 23 -14.35 17.31 -13.93
C PRO A 23 -15.70 16.55 -14.07
N GLU A 24 -16.32 16.61 -15.23
CA GLU A 24 -17.58 15.88 -15.48
C GLU A 24 -17.33 14.38 -15.62
N ALA A 25 -16.26 13.98 -16.32
CA ALA A 25 -15.85 12.58 -16.39
C ALA A 25 -15.55 12.00 -15.00
N LEU A 26 -14.88 12.76 -14.12
CA LEU A 26 -14.62 12.34 -12.74
C LEU A 26 -15.90 12.18 -11.91
N ARG A 27 -16.91 13.08 -12.07
CA ARG A 27 -18.20 12.93 -11.41
C ARG A 27 -18.98 11.72 -11.90
N GLN A 28 -18.92 11.43 -13.20
CA GLN A 28 -19.54 10.23 -13.76
C GLN A 28 -18.88 8.95 -13.24
N ILE A 29 -17.54 8.93 -13.10
CA ILE A 29 -16.83 7.82 -12.46
C ILE A 29 -17.35 7.64 -11.02
N TYR A 30 -17.42 8.72 -10.23
CA TYR A 30 -17.95 8.66 -8.88
C TYR A 30 -19.36 8.06 -8.84
N SER A 31 -20.28 8.52 -9.70
CA SER A 31 -21.65 7.98 -9.77
C SER A 31 -21.69 6.49 -10.09
N MET A 32 -20.74 5.98 -10.88
CA MET A 32 -20.67 4.56 -11.24
C MET A 32 -20.13 3.68 -10.11
N VAL A 33 -19.19 4.17 -9.30
CA VAL A 33 -18.45 3.34 -8.35
C VAL A 33 -18.82 3.60 -6.88
N SER A 34 -19.45 4.73 -6.56
CA SER A 34 -19.74 5.15 -5.18
C SER A 34 -20.44 4.08 -4.35
N VAL A 35 -21.54 3.52 -4.85
CA VAL A 35 -22.33 2.50 -4.15
C VAL A 35 -21.55 1.19 -4.02
N ALA A 36 -20.95 0.71 -5.12
CA ALA A 36 -20.26 -0.57 -5.13
C ALA A 36 -18.97 -0.57 -4.29
N CYS A 37 -18.29 0.58 -4.21
CA CYS A 37 -17.03 0.73 -3.47
C CYS A 37 -17.20 1.40 -2.10
N GLY A 38 -18.43 1.87 -1.76
CA GLY A 38 -18.69 2.54 -0.48
C GLY A 38 -18.06 3.92 -0.37
N TYR A 39 -17.87 4.65 -1.49
CA TYR A 39 -17.37 6.03 -1.45
C TYR A 39 -18.51 7.02 -1.23
N ASP A 40 -18.48 7.73 -0.11
CA ASP A 40 -19.53 8.68 0.30
C ASP A 40 -19.25 10.11 -0.18
N ASN A 41 -17.97 10.46 -0.38
CA ASN A 41 -17.53 11.80 -0.68
C ASN A 41 -16.79 11.86 -2.02
N PHE A 42 -17.12 12.93 -2.78
CA PHE A 42 -16.36 13.40 -3.94
C PHE A 42 -15.70 14.73 -3.63
N ILE A 43 -14.38 14.80 -3.63
CA ILE A 43 -13.62 16.00 -3.31
C ILE A 43 -12.81 16.40 -4.53
N LYS A 44 -13.13 17.56 -5.10
CA LYS A 44 -12.37 18.14 -6.20
C LYS A 44 -10.99 18.62 -5.67
N GLN A 45 -9.94 18.33 -6.41
CA GLN A 45 -8.58 18.79 -6.17
C GLN A 45 -8.07 19.62 -7.34
N ALA A 46 -6.96 20.33 -7.15
CA ALA A 46 -6.36 21.16 -8.22
C ALA A 46 -6.02 20.32 -9.46
N ASP A 47 -5.48 19.11 -9.26
CA ASP A 47 -4.98 18.25 -10.33
C ASP A 47 -5.86 17.01 -10.57
N GLY A 48 -7.13 17.04 -10.11
CA GLY A 48 -8.04 15.90 -10.28
C GLY A 48 -9.14 15.81 -9.24
N ALA A 49 -9.33 14.62 -8.65
CA ALA A 49 -10.33 14.38 -7.60
C ALA A 49 -9.93 13.28 -6.65
N ARG A 50 -10.55 13.27 -5.47
CA ARG A 50 -10.48 12.19 -4.48
C ARG A 50 -11.90 11.69 -4.19
N LEU A 51 -12.08 10.38 -4.25
CA LEU A 51 -13.27 9.69 -3.75
C LEU A 51 -12.86 9.02 -2.44
N GLU A 52 -13.69 9.09 -1.42
CA GLU A 52 -13.37 8.50 -0.12
C GLU A 52 -14.61 8.05 0.64
N THR A 53 -14.43 7.07 1.52
CA THR A 53 -15.43 6.74 2.53
C THR A 53 -15.40 7.79 3.64
N ALA A 54 -16.53 8.03 4.31
CA ALA A 54 -16.61 8.83 5.53
C ALA A 54 -16.47 7.92 6.76
N PRO A 55 -15.24 7.58 7.19
CA PRO A 55 -15.08 6.64 8.29
C PRO A 55 -15.51 7.28 9.61
N PRO A 56 -16.06 6.49 10.56
CA PRO A 56 -16.24 6.94 11.93
C PRO A 56 -14.91 7.42 12.52
N ALA A 57 -14.97 8.35 13.48
CA ALA A 57 -13.78 8.90 14.12
C ALA A 57 -12.91 7.75 14.71
N GLY A 58 -11.64 7.71 14.31
CA GLY A 58 -10.67 6.70 14.79
C GLY A 58 -10.63 5.38 14.02
N SER A 59 -11.56 5.13 13.10
CA SER A 59 -11.48 4.03 12.15
C SER A 59 -10.70 4.44 10.90
N GLY A 60 -10.17 3.45 10.19
CA GLY A 60 -9.53 3.69 8.90
C GLY A 60 -10.54 3.99 7.80
N GLY A 61 -10.06 4.39 6.66
CA GLY A 61 -10.88 4.72 5.51
C GLY A 61 -10.33 4.17 4.21
N SER A 62 -11.18 4.16 3.19
CA SER A 62 -10.83 3.80 1.82
C SER A 62 -10.92 5.05 0.95
N ARG A 63 -9.93 5.26 0.09
CA ARG A 63 -9.92 6.38 -0.85
C ARG A 63 -9.27 6.01 -2.16
N VAL A 64 -9.70 6.68 -3.22
CA VAL A 64 -9.01 6.71 -4.52
C VAL A 64 -8.76 8.16 -4.92
N MET A 65 -7.56 8.43 -5.38
CA MET A 65 -7.14 9.75 -5.88
C MET A 65 -6.81 9.64 -7.36
N PHE A 66 -7.43 10.50 -8.16
CA PHE A 66 -7.15 10.70 -9.57
C PHE A 66 -6.24 11.93 -9.68
N LEU A 67 -4.96 11.71 -9.92
CA LEU A 67 -3.96 12.75 -10.11
C LEU A 67 -3.58 12.82 -11.59
N ARG A 68 -2.94 13.90 -11.98
CA ARG A 68 -2.60 14.16 -13.39
C ARG A 68 -1.85 13.01 -14.08
N ASP A 69 -0.98 12.31 -13.35
CA ASP A 69 -0.07 11.27 -13.88
C ASP A 69 -0.23 9.90 -13.20
N ARG A 70 -1.17 9.77 -12.25
CA ARG A 70 -1.37 8.54 -11.51
C ARG A 70 -2.75 8.40 -10.90
N ILE A 71 -3.14 7.16 -10.64
CA ILE A 71 -4.28 6.81 -9.80
C ILE A 71 -3.74 6.12 -8.56
N VAL A 72 -4.17 6.57 -7.36
CA VAL A 72 -3.73 6.00 -6.09
C VAL A 72 -4.94 5.49 -5.30
N PHE A 73 -4.95 4.20 -5.01
CA PHE A 73 -5.90 3.57 -4.10
C PHE A 73 -5.25 3.41 -2.74
N GLN A 74 -5.99 3.67 -1.67
CA GLN A 74 -5.49 3.51 -0.32
C GLN A 74 -6.61 3.07 0.61
N GLU A 75 -6.34 2.02 1.38
CA GLU A 75 -7.12 1.62 2.54
C GLU A 75 -6.25 1.65 3.78
N GLU A 76 -6.75 2.24 4.86
CA GLU A 76 -6.06 2.34 6.15
C GLU A 76 -6.92 1.71 7.24
N ARG A 77 -6.30 0.96 8.16
CA ARG A 77 -6.92 0.37 9.36
C ARG A 77 -8.26 -0.32 9.03
N THR A 78 -8.26 -1.13 7.99
CA THR A 78 -9.44 -1.83 7.52
C THR A 78 -9.46 -3.26 8.02
N ASP A 79 -10.64 -3.73 8.43
CA ASP A 79 -10.90 -5.16 8.66
C ASP A 79 -11.30 -5.88 7.35
N GLY A 80 -11.30 -5.14 6.23
CA GLY A 80 -11.62 -5.66 4.90
C GLY A 80 -10.55 -6.64 4.41
N THR A 81 -10.99 -7.67 3.70
CA THR A 81 -10.10 -8.64 3.06
C THR A 81 -9.35 -8.01 1.86
N LEU A 82 -8.24 -8.60 1.48
CA LEU A 82 -7.52 -8.21 0.26
C LEU A 82 -8.41 -8.33 -0.98
N GLU A 83 -9.20 -9.40 -1.09
CA GLU A 83 -10.16 -9.61 -2.17
C GLU A 83 -11.18 -8.47 -2.27
N HIS A 84 -11.66 -7.94 -1.13
CA HIS A 84 -12.57 -6.79 -1.15
C HIS A 84 -11.89 -5.54 -1.68
N PHE A 85 -10.64 -5.29 -1.29
CA PHE A 85 -9.85 -4.19 -1.81
C PHE A 85 -9.55 -4.35 -3.30
N ALA A 86 -9.17 -5.53 -3.75
CA ALA A 86 -8.93 -5.84 -5.16
C ALA A 86 -10.17 -5.59 -6.03
N ARG A 87 -11.36 -6.00 -5.57
CA ARG A 87 -12.63 -5.72 -6.25
C ARG A 87 -12.93 -4.23 -6.39
N LYS A 88 -12.60 -3.40 -5.38
CA LYS A 88 -12.74 -1.93 -5.49
C LYS A 88 -11.78 -1.37 -6.54
N VAL A 89 -10.51 -1.80 -6.51
CA VAL A 89 -9.52 -1.39 -7.52
C VAL A 89 -10.02 -1.71 -8.93
N GLU A 90 -10.47 -2.94 -9.15
CA GLU A 90 -11.01 -3.40 -10.43
C GLU A 90 -12.21 -2.56 -10.90
N ALA A 91 -13.21 -2.37 -10.02
CA ALA A 91 -14.42 -1.61 -10.35
C ALA A 91 -14.09 -0.18 -10.76
N VAL A 92 -13.19 0.48 -10.01
CA VAL A 92 -12.75 1.84 -10.34
C VAL A 92 -11.98 1.89 -11.65
N LEU A 93 -11.05 0.97 -11.90
CA LEU A 93 -10.26 0.95 -13.13
C LEU A 93 -11.13 0.71 -14.37
N LYS A 94 -12.09 -0.22 -14.30
CA LYS A 94 -13.06 -0.46 -15.38
C LYS A 94 -13.86 0.80 -15.72
N ALA A 95 -14.22 1.61 -14.72
CA ALA A 95 -14.95 2.84 -14.94
C ALA A 95 -14.04 3.99 -15.41
N ALA A 96 -12.84 4.11 -14.83
CA ALA A 96 -12.00 5.28 -14.98
C ALA A 96 -11.14 5.27 -16.25
N LEU A 97 -10.46 4.16 -16.57
CA LEU A 97 -9.48 4.14 -17.67
C LEU A 97 -10.08 4.57 -19.01
N PRO A 98 -11.27 4.05 -19.44
CA PRO A 98 -11.89 4.50 -20.69
C PRO A 98 -12.34 5.96 -20.65
N LYS A 99 -12.94 6.40 -19.52
CA LYS A 99 -13.50 7.75 -19.40
C LYS A 99 -12.42 8.83 -19.34
N LEU A 100 -11.29 8.53 -18.71
CA LEU A 100 -10.16 9.45 -18.60
C LEU A 100 -9.20 9.37 -19.81
N GLY A 101 -9.48 8.47 -20.77
CA GLY A 101 -8.61 8.29 -21.92
C GLY A 101 -7.20 7.79 -21.55
N ILE A 102 -7.09 6.96 -20.50
CA ILE A 102 -5.82 6.37 -20.08
C ILE A 102 -5.64 5.01 -20.78
N PRO A 103 -4.83 4.95 -21.86
CA PRO A 103 -4.70 3.72 -22.64
C PRO A 103 -3.79 2.70 -21.98
N MET A 104 -2.87 3.15 -21.09
CA MET A 104 -1.80 2.31 -20.57
C MET A 104 -1.33 2.81 -19.19
N ILE A 105 -1.09 1.86 -18.31
CA ILE A 105 -0.39 2.05 -17.04
C ILE A 105 1.08 1.72 -17.27
N ILE A 106 1.97 2.69 -17.06
CA ILE A 106 3.41 2.58 -17.36
C ILE A 106 4.25 2.13 -16.16
N GLY A 107 3.69 2.19 -14.96
CA GLY A 107 4.33 1.71 -13.73
C GLY A 107 3.29 1.39 -12.67
N ARG A 108 3.58 0.41 -11.85
CA ARG A 108 2.70 -0.04 -10.76
C ARG A 108 3.48 -0.28 -9.50
N THR A 109 2.92 0.15 -8.38
CA THR A 109 3.45 -0.14 -7.06
C THR A 109 2.32 -0.59 -6.15
N ILE A 110 2.54 -1.69 -5.44
CA ILE A 110 1.64 -2.21 -4.41
C ILE A 110 2.40 -2.14 -3.10
N THR A 111 1.82 -1.49 -2.10
CA THR A 111 2.39 -1.40 -0.76
C THR A 111 1.44 -2.02 0.25
N GLN A 112 1.96 -2.97 1.02
CA GLN A 112 1.28 -3.55 2.15
C GLN A 112 2.00 -3.17 3.45
N ARG A 113 1.23 -2.76 4.47
CA ARG A 113 1.73 -2.41 5.80
C ARG A 113 1.03 -3.24 6.84
N LEU A 114 1.80 -3.91 7.68
CA LEU A 114 1.31 -4.82 8.70
C LEU A 114 1.91 -4.46 10.07
N LEU A 115 1.19 -4.79 11.12
CA LEU A 115 1.73 -4.89 12.48
C LEU A 115 1.72 -6.36 12.91
N LEU A 116 2.83 -6.79 13.50
CA LEU A 116 3.05 -8.14 14.00
C LEU A 116 3.42 -8.08 15.46
N GLY A 117 2.62 -8.69 16.34
CA GLY A 117 2.95 -8.77 17.75
C GLY A 117 4.16 -9.67 17.99
N VAL A 118 5.11 -9.19 18.80
CA VAL A 118 6.30 -9.96 19.20
C VAL A 118 5.93 -10.92 20.34
N PRO A 119 6.34 -12.20 20.27
CA PRO A 119 6.03 -13.16 21.33
C PRO A 119 6.78 -12.86 22.64
N GLY A 120 6.17 -13.27 23.76
CA GLY A 120 6.85 -13.26 25.06
C GLY A 120 6.88 -11.92 25.80
N GLY A 121 6.24 -10.86 25.26
CA GLY A 121 6.16 -9.54 25.92
C GLY A 121 7.48 -8.73 25.88
N GLU A 122 8.47 -9.18 25.11
CA GLU A 122 9.68 -8.38 24.86
C GLU A 122 9.41 -7.20 23.92
N SER A 123 10.31 -6.22 23.88
CA SER A 123 10.22 -5.14 22.89
C SER A 123 10.58 -5.64 21.50
N ALA A 124 9.98 -5.04 20.46
CA ALA A 124 10.31 -5.38 19.07
C ALA A 124 11.78 -5.07 18.75
N ALA A 125 12.38 -4.05 19.36
CA ALA A 125 13.78 -3.71 19.20
C ALA A 125 14.70 -4.80 19.76
N ASP A 126 14.42 -5.32 20.97
CA ASP A 126 15.19 -6.41 21.57
C ASP A 126 15.03 -7.70 20.78
N PHE A 127 13.82 -7.98 20.31
CA PHE A 127 13.55 -9.11 19.44
C PHE A 127 14.38 -9.05 18.15
N LEU A 128 14.41 -7.88 17.47
CA LEU A 128 15.22 -7.68 16.27
C LEU A 128 16.71 -7.85 16.55
N SER A 129 17.23 -7.20 17.60
CA SER A 129 18.63 -7.30 17.99
C SER A 129 19.05 -8.74 18.17
N ARG A 130 18.28 -9.50 18.96
CA ARG A 130 18.59 -10.87 19.32
C ARG A 130 18.35 -11.89 18.19
N LYS A 131 17.23 -11.76 17.46
CA LYS A 131 16.83 -12.78 16.48
C LYS A 131 17.27 -12.49 15.06
N ALA A 132 17.24 -11.23 14.62
CA ALA A 132 17.57 -10.88 13.25
C ALA A 132 19.06 -10.56 13.08
N PHE A 133 19.65 -9.83 14.03
CA PHE A 133 21.00 -9.31 13.89
C PHE A 133 22.03 -10.05 14.75
N ARG A 134 21.61 -10.70 15.84
CA ARG A 134 22.51 -11.33 16.85
C ARG A 134 23.54 -10.35 17.37
N ILE A 135 23.13 -9.08 17.57
CA ILE A 135 23.98 -8.04 18.12
C ILE A 135 23.88 -8.10 19.65
N GLU A 136 25.01 -8.30 20.29
CA GLU A 136 25.15 -8.25 21.75
C GLU A 136 25.50 -6.81 22.18
N ALA A 137 25.32 -6.50 23.47
CA ALA A 137 25.61 -5.16 23.98
C ALA A 137 27.07 -4.75 23.74
N ASP A 138 27.98 -5.69 23.91
CA ASP A 138 29.43 -5.50 23.73
C ASP A 138 29.81 -5.13 22.30
N ASP A 139 29.03 -5.57 21.30
CA ASP A 139 29.27 -5.23 19.88
C ASP A 139 29.08 -3.74 19.62
N LEU A 140 28.33 -3.05 20.48
CA LEU A 140 27.98 -1.64 20.34
C LEU A 140 28.81 -0.71 21.27
N GLU A 141 29.67 -1.24 22.15
CA GLU A 141 30.48 -0.45 23.09
C GLU A 141 31.36 0.60 22.42
N GLY A 142 31.86 0.31 21.20
CA GLY A 142 32.70 1.24 20.44
C GLY A 142 32.00 2.54 20.01
N PHE A 143 30.67 2.66 20.15
CA PHE A 143 29.91 3.85 19.77
C PHE A 143 29.78 4.90 20.88
N GLU A 144 30.36 4.68 22.07
CA GLU A 144 30.31 5.58 23.25
C GLU A 144 28.86 5.94 23.71
N ARG A 145 27.86 5.32 23.13
CA ARG A 145 26.41 5.51 23.42
C ARG A 145 25.70 4.18 23.31
N ALA A 146 24.65 4.01 24.10
CA ALA A 146 23.77 2.86 23.96
C ALA A 146 23.14 2.86 22.57
N GLY A 147 23.53 1.91 21.74
CA GLY A 147 22.95 1.66 20.42
C GLY A 147 21.69 0.81 20.53
N GLN A 148 20.73 1.02 19.67
CA GLN A 148 19.54 0.18 19.55
C GLN A 148 19.29 -0.16 18.07
N VAL A 149 19.04 -1.44 17.78
CA VAL A 149 18.58 -1.84 16.46
C VAL A 149 17.09 -1.49 16.33
N VAL A 150 16.79 -0.58 15.40
CA VAL A 150 15.42 -0.13 15.18
C VAL A 150 14.73 -0.84 14.01
N GLY A 151 15.49 -1.43 13.08
CA GLY A 151 14.91 -2.13 11.94
C GLY A 151 15.93 -2.62 10.92
N LEU A 152 15.41 -3.27 9.90
CA LEU A 152 16.15 -3.73 8.72
C LEU A 152 15.38 -3.40 7.44
N ARG A 153 16.12 -3.33 6.36
CA ARG A 153 15.59 -3.19 5.01
C ARG A 153 16.22 -4.23 4.10
N LEU A 154 15.37 -4.90 3.33
CA LEU A 154 15.75 -5.90 2.34
C LEU A 154 15.27 -5.42 0.97
N ASP A 155 16.15 -5.44 -0.01
CA ASP A 155 15.81 -5.15 -1.41
C ASP A 155 15.94 -6.45 -2.22
N PHE A 156 14.85 -6.87 -2.88
CA PHE A 156 14.79 -8.01 -3.79
C PHE A 156 14.58 -7.48 -5.21
N PRO A 157 15.65 -7.37 -6.01
CA PRO A 157 15.52 -6.87 -7.38
C PRO A 157 14.71 -7.82 -8.24
N MET A 158 14.03 -7.28 -9.26
CA MET A 158 13.38 -8.07 -10.30
C MET A 158 14.40 -9.01 -10.95
N ARG A 159 14.06 -10.29 -11.04
CA ARG A 159 14.85 -11.29 -11.77
C ARG A 159 14.49 -11.32 -13.25
N GLN A 160 13.20 -11.12 -13.52
CA GLN A 160 12.63 -11.04 -14.86
C GLN A 160 11.77 -9.78 -14.99
N PRO A 161 11.62 -9.22 -16.21
CA PRO A 161 10.84 -7.99 -16.39
C PRO A 161 9.39 -8.09 -15.89
N GLN A 162 8.79 -9.28 -15.91
CA GLN A 162 7.39 -9.54 -15.50
C GLN A 162 7.22 -9.65 -13.99
N GLU A 163 8.30 -9.90 -13.26
CA GLU A 163 8.27 -10.06 -11.80
C GLU A 163 8.29 -8.70 -11.11
N ALA A 164 7.78 -8.67 -9.88
CA ALA A 164 7.96 -7.52 -9.00
C ALA A 164 9.39 -7.46 -8.44
N GLY A 165 9.91 -6.25 -8.29
CA GLY A 165 10.97 -6.00 -7.33
C GLY A 165 10.34 -5.67 -5.99
N HIS A 166 10.84 -6.27 -4.90
CA HIS A 166 10.32 -6.03 -3.56
C HIS A 166 11.31 -5.25 -2.72
N ARG A 167 10.78 -4.31 -1.94
CA ARG A 167 11.50 -3.65 -0.86
C ARG A 167 10.75 -3.89 0.43
N ILE A 168 11.35 -4.68 1.32
CA ILE A 168 10.78 -5.01 2.61
C ILE A 168 11.48 -4.20 3.69
N ARG A 169 10.69 -3.54 4.54
CA ARG A 169 11.15 -2.82 5.72
C ARG A 169 10.50 -3.44 6.95
N ILE A 170 11.30 -3.81 7.94
CA ILE A 170 10.85 -4.35 9.22
C ILE A 170 11.45 -3.47 10.30
N GLU A 171 10.61 -2.87 11.15
CA GLU A 171 11.03 -1.92 12.17
C GLU A 171 10.28 -2.17 13.49
N SER A 172 10.88 -1.75 14.60
CA SER A 172 10.16 -1.63 15.86
C SER A 172 9.13 -0.50 15.75
N PHE A 173 7.87 -0.75 16.15
CA PHE A 173 6.82 0.25 16.05
C PHE A 173 6.77 1.10 17.33
N LEU A 174 7.20 2.36 17.24
CA LEU A 174 7.36 3.24 18.40
C LEU A 174 6.09 3.46 19.23
N ARG A 175 4.91 3.39 18.62
CA ARG A 175 3.62 3.57 19.31
C ARG A 175 3.17 2.32 20.06
N GLU A 176 3.66 1.16 19.66
CA GLU A 176 3.37 -0.15 20.26
C GLU A 176 4.69 -0.93 20.34
N PRO A 177 5.51 -0.71 21.39
CA PRO A 177 6.87 -1.27 21.50
C PRO A 177 6.95 -2.81 21.39
N GLY A 178 5.85 -3.52 21.68
CA GLY A 178 5.73 -4.98 21.48
C GLY A 178 5.34 -5.40 20.08
N SER A 179 5.30 -4.47 19.10
CA SER A 179 4.92 -4.75 17.71
C SER A 179 6.02 -4.39 16.72
N LEU A 180 6.19 -5.24 15.72
CA LEU A 180 6.97 -4.99 14.51
C LEU A 180 6.06 -4.33 13.47
N PHE A 181 6.54 -3.26 12.85
CA PHE A 181 5.97 -2.72 11.63
C PHE A 181 6.67 -3.36 10.43
N LEU A 182 5.89 -3.94 9.54
CA LEU A 182 6.37 -4.49 8.26
C LEU A 182 5.74 -3.69 7.12
N GLU A 183 6.57 -3.28 6.18
CA GLU A 183 6.13 -2.68 4.92
C GLU A 183 6.77 -3.46 3.78
N ASP A 184 5.96 -4.02 2.88
CA ASP A 184 6.41 -4.52 1.58
C ASP A 184 5.96 -3.57 0.48
N VAL A 185 6.90 -3.21 -0.39
CA VAL A 185 6.69 -2.37 -1.57
C VAL A 185 7.07 -3.18 -2.79
N ALA A 186 6.08 -3.75 -3.47
CA ALA A 186 6.24 -4.46 -4.72
C ALA A 186 6.10 -3.48 -5.91
N THR A 187 7.06 -3.51 -6.85
CA THR A 187 7.09 -2.58 -7.99
C THR A 187 7.27 -3.34 -9.30
N TRP A 188 6.43 -3.06 -10.28
CA TRP A 188 6.51 -3.57 -11.66
C TRP A 188 6.81 -2.42 -12.62
N LYS A 189 7.67 -2.68 -13.60
CA LYS A 189 8.08 -1.71 -14.63
C LYS A 189 7.51 -1.98 -16.02
N ILE A 190 6.94 -3.18 -16.23
CA ILE A 190 6.31 -3.49 -17.52
C ILE A 190 4.96 -2.77 -17.62
N PRO A 191 4.72 -2.03 -18.71
CA PRO A 191 3.44 -1.40 -18.95
C PRO A 191 2.30 -2.41 -19.11
N VAL A 192 1.11 -2.05 -18.60
CA VAL A 192 -0.14 -2.80 -18.77
C VAL A 192 -1.11 -1.96 -19.59
N GLN A 193 -1.66 -2.54 -20.65
CA GLN A 193 -2.71 -1.88 -21.40
C GLN A 193 -3.98 -1.75 -20.55
N GLY A 194 -4.72 -0.64 -20.70
CA GLY A 194 -5.93 -0.39 -19.91
C GLY A 194 -6.99 -1.49 -20.06
N ALA A 195 -7.07 -2.14 -21.22
CA ALA A 195 -7.95 -3.30 -21.43
C ALA A 195 -7.59 -4.52 -20.53
N ASN A 196 -6.35 -4.63 -20.07
CA ASN A 196 -5.82 -5.71 -19.24
C ASN A 196 -5.69 -5.32 -17.76
N ALA A 197 -6.49 -4.36 -17.29
CA ALA A 197 -6.43 -3.87 -15.91
C ALA A 197 -6.66 -4.97 -14.85
N MET A 198 -7.27 -6.09 -15.21
CA MET A 198 -7.42 -7.27 -14.32
C MET A 198 -6.07 -7.85 -13.88
N GLN A 199 -5.03 -7.76 -14.70
CA GLN A 199 -3.69 -8.18 -14.29
C GLN A 199 -3.23 -7.48 -13.00
N ILE A 200 -3.64 -6.22 -12.78
CA ILE A 200 -3.30 -5.45 -11.57
C ILE A 200 -3.93 -6.07 -10.32
N THR A 201 -5.15 -6.62 -10.43
CA THR A 201 -5.83 -7.28 -9.31
C THR A 201 -5.24 -8.66 -9.02
N GLU A 202 -4.82 -9.39 -10.04
CA GLU A 202 -4.08 -10.65 -9.88
C GLU A 202 -2.72 -10.44 -9.18
N GLU A 203 -2.03 -9.35 -9.50
CA GLU A 203 -0.77 -8.96 -8.85
C GLU A 203 -0.97 -8.58 -7.37
N LEU A 204 -2.12 -8.01 -7.01
CA LEU A 204 -2.48 -7.73 -5.60
C LEU A 204 -2.53 -9.02 -4.77
N GLU A 205 -3.08 -10.09 -5.33
CA GLU A 205 -3.22 -11.38 -4.64
C GLU A 205 -1.86 -12.09 -4.43
N GLN A 206 -0.82 -11.71 -5.19
CA GLN A 206 0.53 -12.27 -5.06
C GLN A 206 1.37 -11.61 -3.96
N VAL A 207 0.95 -10.46 -3.45
CA VAL A 207 1.69 -9.67 -2.43
C VAL A 207 1.20 -9.96 -1.01
N ASP A 208 0.19 -10.81 -0.84
CA ASP A 208 -0.41 -11.16 0.47
C ASP A 208 0.40 -12.21 1.27
#